data_a43926d7baf4b256035ff49d1c01bede
#
_entry.id   a43926d7baf4b256035ff49d1c01bede
#
_cell.length_a   1.000
_cell.length_b   1.000
_cell.length_c   1.000
_cell.angle_alpha   90.00
_cell.angle_beta   90.00
_cell.angle_gamma   90.00
#
_symmetry.space_group_name_H-M   'P 1'
#
loop_
_entity.id
_entity.type
_entity.pdbx_description
1 polymer ?
#
loop_
_entity_poly.entity_id
_entity_poly.type
_entity_poly.pdbx_seq_one_letter_code
_entity_poly.pdbx_strand_id
1 'polypeptide(L)'
;MSTRFHAYATRWDDGSIVEEIPARGLSFDLPVSAHGEASFTATVEPGSAWRAALAPPVSGVLITRDTLPVWDGWLVSDDQSGPRTFTFRAREWGSFYGAVPAVAHTYTDVNDHAIIQDVFARARAVYGQDVGLIIPDSSGAVSSDLTINAWDHNLTVEQVLTDLGNTARGPEWYVQATGTLDHPTRTLVLGDRLGATDPTVLEY
;
A
#
# COMPACT_ATOMS: atom_id res chain seq x y z
N MET A 1 -18.95 20.02 -12.71
CA MET A 1 -19.16 19.32 -11.42
C MET A 1 -17.87 19.46 -10.63
N SER A 2 -17.92 19.79 -9.36
CA SER A 2 -16.71 19.86 -8.52
C SER A 2 -16.35 18.44 -8.10
N THR A 3 -15.15 18.00 -8.42
CA THR A 3 -14.59 16.72 -7.96
C THR A 3 -14.43 16.77 -6.44
N ARG A 4 -14.88 15.73 -5.75
CA ARG A 4 -14.75 15.61 -4.29
C ARG A 4 -13.94 14.39 -3.93
N PHE A 5 -13.05 14.58 -2.97
CA PHE A 5 -12.34 13.47 -2.33
C PHE A 5 -13.00 13.14 -1.00
N HIS A 6 -13.14 11.85 -0.72
CA HIS A 6 -13.69 11.30 0.50
C HIS A 6 -12.68 10.33 1.12
N ALA A 7 -12.62 10.26 2.43
CA ALA A 7 -11.81 9.29 3.15
C ALA A 7 -12.73 8.34 3.93
N TYR A 8 -12.40 7.07 3.95
CA TYR A 8 -13.16 6.03 4.65
C TYR A 8 -12.24 5.22 5.56
N ALA A 9 -12.74 4.87 6.73
CA ALA A 9 -12.14 3.85 7.56
C ALA A 9 -12.50 2.48 6.99
N THR A 10 -11.50 1.63 6.80
CA THR A 10 -11.69 0.28 6.25
C THR A 10 -11.12 -0.78 7.19
N ARG A 11 -11.61 -2.00 7.06
CA ARG A 11 -11.01 -3.17 7.69
C ARG A 11 -9.71 -3.51 6.96
N TRP A 12 -8.71 -3.90 7.71
CA TRP A 12 -7.39 -4.19 7.15
C TRP A 12 -7.34 -5.52 6.38
N ASP A 13 -8.15 -6.50 6.80
CA ASP A 13 -8.15 -7.88 6.32
C ASP A 13 -8.86 -8.07 4.98
N ASP A 14 -9.96 -7.36 4.75
CA ASP A 14 -10.77 -7.51 3.54
C ASP A 14 -11.03 -6.18 2.79
N GLY A 15 -10.58 -5.04 3.35
CA GLY A 15 -10.78 -3.72 2.77
C GLY A 15 -12.21 -3.20 2.86
N SER A 16 -13.13 -3.92 3.50
CA SER A 16 -14.52 -3.47 3.62
C SER A 16 -14.63 -2.13 4.35
N ILE A 17 -15.52 -1.27 3.85
CA ILE A 17 -15.75 0.06 4.43
C ILE A 17 -16.52 -0.08 5.73
N VAL A 18 -16.04 0.61 6.76
CA VAL A 18 -16.74 0.74 8.04
C VAL A 18 -17.60 2.00 8.05
N GLU A 19 -17.00 3.16 7.77
CA GLU A 19 -17.69 4.46 7.80
C GLU A 19 -16.87 5.53 7.08
N GLU A 20 -17.52 6.56 6.56
CA GLU A 20 -16.85 7.75 6.03
C GLU A 20 -16.25 8.59 7.17
N ILE A 21 -15.00 9.02 6.97
CA ILE A 21 -14.28 9.90 7.90
C ILE A 21 -14.59 11.35 7.50
N PRO A 22 -15.02 12.23 8.42
CA PRO A 22 -15.22 13.65 8.13
C PRO A 22 -13.88 14.38 7.98
N ALA A 23 -13.08 13.96 6.99
CA ALA A 23 -11.74 14.43 6.74
C ALA A 23 -11.69 15.87 6.25
N ARG A 24 -10.70 16.63 6.73
CA ARG A 24 -10.39 17.99 6.29
C ARG A 24 -8.90 18.09 5.98
N GLY A 25 -8.54 18.93 5.00
CA GLY A 25 -7.15 19.09 4.59
C GLY A 25 -6.55 17.79 4.09
N LEU A 26 -7.34 16.97 3.37
CA LEU A 26 -6.91 15.70 2.82
C LEU A 26 -5.84 15.94 1.76
N SER A 27 -4.70 15.29 1.93
CA SER A 27 -3.61 15.23 0.96
C SER A 27 -3.13 13.80 0.84
N PHE A 28 -2.71 13.40 -0.35
CA PHE A 28 -2.09 12.10 -0.62
C PHE A 28 -1.21 12.19 -1.86
N ASP A 29 -0.30 11.25 -2.00
CA ASP A 29 0.55 11.09 -3.18
C ASP A 29 0.55 9.64 -3.67
N LEU A 30 0.99 9.45 -4.91
CA LEU A 30 1.07 8.16 -5.60
C LEU A 30 2.42 8.08 -6.34
N PRO A 31 3.52 7.91 -5.62
CA PRO A 31 4.84 7.83 -6.23
C PRO A 31 5.04 6.50 -6.97
N VAL A 32 5.96 6.49 -7.94
CA VAL A 32 6.48 5.27 -8.56
C VAL A 32 7.73 4.83 -7.80
N SER A 33 7.88 3.54 -7.55
CA SER A 33 9.00 2.92 -6.82
C SER A 33 9.24 3.50 -5.41
N ALA A 34 8.15 3.94 -4.79
CA ALA A 34 8.10 4.37 -3.40
C ALA A 34 6.68 4.14 -2.84
N HIS A 35 6.52 4.31 -1.55
CA HIS A 35 5.19 4.22 -0.92
C HIS A 35 4.57 5.59 -0.78
N GLY A 36 3.33 5.72 -1.25
CA GLY A 36 2.54 6.91 -1.08
C GLY A 36 2.15 7.14 0.38
N GLU A 37 2.03 8.40 0.73
CA GLU A 37 1.57 8.83 2.04
C GLU A 37 0.26 9.61 1.91
N ALA A 38 -0.59 9.53 2.93
CA ALA A 38 -1.76 10.36 3.05
C ALA A 38 -1.82 11.01 4.42
N SER A 39 -2.36 12.23 4.46
CA SER A 39 -2.64 12.92 5.73
C SER A 39 -3.96 13.68 5.66
N PHE A 40 -4.64 13.74 6.80
CA PHE A 40 -5.86 14.49 6.97
C PHE A 40 -6.12 14.82 8.44
N THR A 41 -6.99 15.79 8.69
CA THR A 41 -7.50 16.05 10.04
C THR A 41 -8.97 15.68 10.13
N ALA A 42 -9.40 15.17 11.29
CA ALA A 42 -10.81 14.91 11.54
C ALA A 42 -11.19 15.24 12.99
N THR A 43 -12.44 15.65 13.18
CA THR A 43 -13.03 15.87 14.51
C THR A 43 -13.77 14.61 14.92
N VAL A 44 -13.38 14.03 16.04
CA VAL A 44 -13.97 12.80 16.58
C VAL A 44 -15.23 13.13 17.37
N GLU A 45 -16.37 12.64 16.90
CA GLU A 45 -17.61 12.66 17.68
C GLU A 45 -17.70 11.43 18.60
N PRO A 46 -18.33 11.56 19.80
CA PRO A 46 -18.54 10.39 20.65
C PRO A 46 -19.33 9.29 19.94
N GLY A 47 -18.78 8.08 19.95
CA GLY A 47 -19.42 6.91 19.34
C GLY A 47 -19.20 6.76 17.83
N SER A 48 -18.30 7.56 17.20
CA SER A 48 -17.94 7.40 15.79
C SER A 48 -17.41 6.00 15.52
N ALA A 49 -18.05 5.25 14.62
CA ALA A 49 -17.60 3.90 14.25
C ALA A 49 -16.24 3.95 13.50
N TRP A 50 -16.04 4.95 12.62
CA TRP A 50 -14.78 5.14 11.94
C TRP A 50 -13.61 5.35 12.91
N ARG A 51 -13.81 6.06 14.02
CA ARG A 51 -12.74 6.25 15.02
C ARG A 51 -12.38 4.95 15.73
N ALA A 52 -13.37 4.13 16.05
CA ALA A 52 -13.13 2.81 16.61
C ALA A 52 -12.41 1.89 15.60
N ALA A 53 -12.76 1.99 14.33
CA ALA A 53 -12.10 1.24 13.25
C ALA A 53 -10.65 1.68 13.00
N LEU A 54 -10.32 2.96 13.27
CA LEU A 54 -8.95 3.50 13.18
C LEU A 54 -8.13 3.30 14.47
N ALA A 55 -8.56 2.41 15.36
CA ALA A 55 -7.76 2.07 16.53
C ALA A 55 -6.63 1.09 16.17
N PRO A 56 -5.38 1.32 16.65
CA PRO A 56 -4.27 0.40 16.40
C PRO A 56 -4.56 -1.05 16.82
N PRO A 57 -3.88 -2.10 16.30
CA PRO A 57 -2.58 -2.02 15.63
C PRO A 57 -2.64 -1.89 14.11
N VAL A 58 -3.75 -2.22 13.44
CA VAL A 58 -3.84 -2.12 11.98
C VAL A 58 -5.22 -1.63 11.58
N SER A 59 -5.26 -0.50 10.90
CA SER A 59 -6.50 0.12 10.44
C SER A 59 -6.31 0.61 9.02
N GLY A 60 -7.29 0.38 8.16
CA GLY A 60 -7.26 0.80 6.77
C GLY A 60 -7.85 2.20 6.56
N VAL A 61 -7.32 2.91 5.60
CA VAL A 61 -7.82 4.19 5.10
C VAL A 61 -7.93 4.10 3.58
N LEU A 62 -9.13 4.27 3.06
CA LEU A 62 -9.41 4.35 1.62
C LEU A 62 -9.76 5.80 1.25
N ILE A 63 -9.13 6.32 0.20
CA ILE A 63 -9.49 7.61 -0.37
C ILE A 63 -10.14 7.39 -1.73
N THR A 64 -11.26 8.06 -1.95
CA THR A 64 -11.98 8.01 -3.23
C THR A 64 -12.06 9.39 -3.85
N ARG A 65 -12.12 9.41 -5.17
CA ARG A 65 -12.53 10.56 -5.96
C ARG A 65 -13.97 10.33 -6.40
N ASP A 66 -14.90 11.07 -5.81
CA ASP A 66 -16.33 10.78 -5.88
C ASP A 66 -16.61 9.36 -5.32
N THR A 67 -16.82 8.35 -6.16
CA THR A 67 -17.03 6.95 -5.75
C THR A 67 -15.91 6.00 -6.18
N LEU A 68 -14.88 6.51 -6.86
CA LEU A 68 -13.80 5.67 -7.39
C LEU A 68 -12.61 5.65 -6.41
N PRO A 69 -12.16 4.47 -5.97
CA PRO A 69 -10.92 4.33 -5.21
C PRO A 69 -9.74 4.96 -5.96
N VAL A 70 -8.94 5.78 -5.27
CA VAL A 70 -7.74 6.41 -5.84
C VAL A 70 -6.51 6.21 -4.98
N TRP A 71 -6.68 5.93 -3.69
CA TRP A 71 -5.60 5.66 -2.76
C TRP A 71 -6.08 4.74 -1.64
N ASP A 72 -5.26 3.78 -1.20
CA ASP A 72 -5.57 2.88 -0.11
C ASP A 72 -4.31 2.56 0.70
N GLY A 73 -4.43 2.59 2.01
CA GLY A 73 -3.31 2.35 2.91
C GLY A 73 -3.73 2.06 4.34
N TRP A 74 -2.75 2.03 5.22
CA TRP A 74 -2.93 1.77 6.64
C TRP A 74 -2.47 2.94 7.50
N LEU A 75 -3.13 3.11 8.65
CA LEU A 75 -2.85 4.20 9.57
C LEU A 75 -1.51 3.96 10.28
N VAL A 76 -0.60 4.93 10.17
CA VAL A 76 0.72 4.90 10.81
C VAL A 76 0.70 5.65 12.14
N SER A 77 0.04 6.80 12.19
CA SER A 77 -0.08 7.59 13.40
C SER A 77 -1.36 8.42 13.44
N ASP A 78 -1.78 8.75 14.65
CA ASP A 78 -2.79 9.74 14.95
C ASP A 78 -2.30 10.66 16.06
N ASP A 79 -2.20 11.95 15.76
CA ASP A 79 -1.72 12.97 16.68
C ASP A 79 -2.88 13.88 17.10
N GLN A 80 -3.15 13.95 18.41
CA GLN A 80 -4.19 14.85 18.90
C GLN A 80 -3.73 16.30 18.82
N SER A 81 -4.42 17.10 17.99
CA SER A 81 -4.15 18.52 17.79
C SER A 81 -5.13 19.45 18.50
N GLY A 82 -6.18 18.90 19.15
CA GLY A 82 -7.19 19.65 19.89
C GLY A 82 -8.06 18.74 20.76
N PRO A 83 -9.06 19.25 21.48
CA PRO A 83 -9.89 18.45 22.41
C PRO A 83 -10.55 17.22 21.77
N ARG A 84 -10.87 17.32 20.47
CA ARG A 84 -11.48 16.23 19.68
C ARG A 84 -10.93 16.19 18.25
N THR A 85 -9.90 16.96 17.95
CA THR A 85 -9.33 17.04 16.61
C THR A 85 -8.03 16.24 16.58
N PHE A 86 -7.91 15.38 15.58
CA PHE A 86 -6.75 14.55 15.36
C PHE A 86 -6.21 14.76 13.95
N THR A 87 -4.90 14.68 13.83
CA THR A 87 -4.19 14.58 12.55
C THR A 87 -3.82 13.14 12.34
N PHE A 88 -4.26 12.56 11.24
CA PHE A 88 -4.01 11.18 10.86
C PHE A 88 -2.96 11.15 9.75
N ARG A 89 -2.08 10.17 9.83
CA ARG A 89 -1.12 9.86 8.77
C ARG A 89 -1.22 8.40 8.41
N ALA A 90 -1.29 8.12 7.12
CA ALA A 90 -1.39 6.78 6.59
C ALA A 90 -0.33 6.57 5.50
N ARG A 91 0.05 5.31 5.28
CA ARG A 91 0.93 4.88 4.20
C ARG A 91 0.26 3.80 3.36
N GLU A 92 0.63 3.72 2.10
CA GLU A 92 0.17 2.64 1.23
C GLU A 92 0.47 1.27 1.80
N TRP A 93 -0.38 0.29 1.48
CA TRP A 93 -0.29 -1.08 2.00
C TRP A 93 1.02 -1.80 1.66
N GLY A 94 1.70 -1.41 0.58
CA GLY A 94 3.03 -1.93 0.27
C GLY A 94 4.03 -1.73 1.41
N SER A 95 3.97 -0.59 2.10
CA SER A 95 4.85 -0.25 3.23
C SER A 95 4.63 -1.12 4.48
N PHE A 96 3.48 -1.80 4.59
CA PHE A 96 3.22 -2.77 5.66
C PHE A 96 4.26 -3.91 5.64
N TYR A 97 4.70 -4.29 4.46
CA TYR A 97 5.70 -5.35 4.27
C TYR A 97 7.13 -4.93 4.65
N GLY A 98 7.35 -3.68 5.04
CA GLY A 98 8.58 -3.22 5.70
C GLY A 98 8.79 -3.78 7.11
N ALA A 99 7.72 -4.29 7.75
CA ALA A 99 7.80 -5.00 9.02
C ALA A 99 7.77 -6.53 8.86
N VAL A 100 7.63 -7.05 7.63
CA VAL A 100 7.53 -8.49 7.36
C VAL A 100 8.87 -9.01 6.84
N PRO A 101 9.54 -9.93 7.55
CA PRO A 101 10.80 -10.50 7.09
C PRO A 101 10.65 -11.25 5.77
N ALA A 102 11.64 -11.16 4.90
CA ALA A 102 11.71 -11.99 3.71
C ALA A 102 12.10 -13.43 4.09
N VAL A 103 11.46 -14.41 3.44
CA VAL A 103 11.72 -15.83 3.71
C VAL A 103 12.95 -16.30 2.93
N ALA A 104 13.85 -17.01 3.61
CA ALA A 104 15.08 -17.53 3.03
C ALA A 104 14.82 -18.33 1.74
N HIS A 105 15.46 -17.92 0.66
CA HIS A 105 15.39 -18.59 -0.64
C HIS A 105 16.51 -18.14 -1.56
N THR A 106 16.86 -18.97 -2.55
CA THR A 106 17.82 -18.63 -3.61
C THR A 106 17.14 -18.69 -4.96
N TYR A 107 17.25 -17.62 -5.71
CA TYR A 107 16.82 -17.47 -7.10
C TYR A 107 18.04 -17.43 -7.99
N THR A 108 18.01 -18.14 -9.13
CA THR A 108 19.09 -18.13 -10.12
C THR A 108 18.48 -17.94 -11.50
N ASP A 109 18.84 -16.85 -12.17
CA ASP A 109 18.30 -16.45 -13.47
C ASP A 109 16.76 -16.43 -13.52
N VAL A 110 16.15 -15.90 -12.44
CA VAL A 110 14.70 -15.81 -12.31
C VAL A 110 14.27 -14.38 -12.64
N ASN A 111 13.16 -14.27 -13.37
CA ASN A 111 12.57 -12.96 -13.72
C ASN A 111 12.24 -12.16 -12.45
N ASP A 112 12.61 -10.86 -12.42
CA ASP A 112 12.48 -10.01 -11.24
C ASP A 112 11.03 -9.89 -10.76
N HIS A 113 10.03 -9.83 -11.65
CA HIS A 113 8.63 -9.85 -11.27
C HIS A 113 8.23 -11.16 -10.58
N ALA A 114 8.74 -12.29 -11.07
CA ALA A 114 8.49 -13.60 -10.47
C ALA A 114 9.16 -13.72 -9.09
N ILE A 115 10.35 -13.14 -8.91
CA ILE A 115 10.99 -13.06 -7.58
C ILE A 115 10.10 -12.28 -6.61
N ILE A 116 9.62 -11.10 -6.99
CA ILE A 116 8.75 -10.26 -6.16
C ILE A 116 7.48 -11.05 -5.78
N GLN A 117 6.80 -11.66 -6.74
CA GLN A 117 5.60 -12.45 -6.51
C GLN A 117 5.85 -13.58 -5.50
N ASP A 118 6.93 -14.34 -5.67
CA ASP A 118 7.27 -15.47 -4.78
C ASP A 118 7.68 -15.00 -3.38
N VAL A 119 8.42 -13.90 -3.25
CA VAL A 119 8.80 -13.32 -1.95
C VAL A 119 7.55 -12.94 -1.14
N PHE A 120 6.59 -12.26 -1.75
CA PHE A 120 5.32 -11.94 -1.09
C PHE A 120 4.51 -13.19 -0.74
N ALA A 121 4.41 -14.16 -1.67
CA ALA A 121 3.67 -15.41 -1.45
C ALA A 121 4.27 -16.22 -0.29
N ARG A 122 5.59 -16.35 -0.22
CA ARG A 122 6.30 -17.03 0.87
C ARG A 122 6.07 -16.32 2.21
N ALA A 123 6.19 -15.00 2.24
CA ALA A 123 5.97 -14.23 3.45
C ALA A 123 4.55 -14.41 3.99
N ARG A 124 3.53 -14.38 3.14
CA ARG A 124 2.14 -14.67 3.51
C ARG A 124 1.97 -16.08 4.04
N ALA A 125 2.57 -17.08 3.38
CA ALA A 125 2.48 -18.48 3.78
C ALA A 125 3.12 -18.75 5.16
N VAL A 126 4.25 -18.09 5.46
CA VAL A 126 5.00 -18.31 6.70
C VAL A 126 4.43 -17.48 7.87
N TYR A 127 4.12 -16.21 7.63
CA TYR A 127 3.76 -15.27 8.70
C TYR A 127 2.25 -15.02 8.80
N GLY A 128 1.45 -15.49 7.84
CA GLY A 128 0.00 -15.27 7.81
C GLY A 128 -0.39 -13.79 7.63
N GLN A 129 0.54 -12.95 7.21
CA GLN A 129 0.35 -11.51 7.05
C GLN A 129 -0.21 -11.21 5.66
N ASP A 130 -1.51 -11.30 5.50
CA ASP A 130 -2.18 -10.94 4.25
C ASP A 130 -3.08 -9.72 4.46
N VAL A 131 -2.69 -8.62 3.84
CA VAL A 131 -3.45 -7.36 3.84
C VAL A 131 -4.31 -7.21 2.58
N GLY A 132 -4.55 -8.29 1.85
CA GLY A 132 -5.35 -8.28 0.62
C GLY A 132 -4.66 -7.59 -0.57
N LEU A 133 -3.33 -7.42 -0.54
CA LEU A 133 -2.58 -6.85 -1.66
C LEU A 133 -2.47 -7.89 -2.78
N ILE A 134 -3.10 -7.63 -3.91
CA ILE A 134 -3.03 -8.47 -5.10
C ILE A 134 -1.73 -8.17 -5.83
N ILE A 135 -1.01 -9.22 -6.22
CA ILE A 135 0.19 -9.12 -7.06
C ILE A 135 -0.09 -9.95 -8.31
N PRO A 136 -0.47 -9.30 -9.42
CA PRO A 136 -0.85 -10.00 -10.64
C PRO A 136 0.37 -10.68 -11.25
N ASP A 137 0.12 -11.79 -11.95
CA ASP A 137 1.14 -12.43 -12.77
C ASP A 137 1.61 -11.45 -13.85
N SER A 138 2.90 -11.21 -13.87
CA SER A 138 3.55 -10.34 -14.84
C SER A 138 4.97 -10.83 -15.10
N SER A 139 5.56 -10.40 -16.18
CA SER A 139 6.95 -10.70 -16.53
C SER A 139 7.66 -9.39 -16.88
N GLY A 140 8.81 -9.16 -16.26
CA GLY A 140 9.69 -8.04 -16.55
C GLY A 140 10.72 -8.38 -17.63
N ALA A 141 11.51 -7.38 -18.02
CA ALA A 141 12.58 -7.53 -19.02
C ALA A 141 13.88 -8.11 -18.44
N VAL A 142 14.00 -8.20 -17.14
CA VAL A 142 15.25 -8.55 -16.45
C VAL A 142 15.06 -9.79 -15.57
N SER A 143 16.09 -10.64 -15.54
CA SER A 143 16.24 -11.74 -14.60
C SER A 143 17.44 -11.48 -13.69
N SER A 144 17.34 -11.92 -12.45
CA SER A 144 18.36 -11.69 -11.43
C SER A 144 18.72 -12.97 -10.68
N ASP A 145 19.92 -12.97 -10.12
CA ASP A 145 20.33 -13.89 -9.07
C ASP A 145 20.12 -13.18 -7.71
N LEU A 146 19.34 -13.80 -6.83
CA LEU A 146 19.11 -13.28 -5.50
C LEU A 146 19.17 -14.40 -4.46
N THR A 147 19.91 -14.19 -3.37
CA THR A 147 19.91 -15.09 -2.22
C THR A 147 19.45 -14.36 -0.98
N ILE A 148 18.33 -14.80 -0.43
CA ILE A 148 17.80 -14.38 0.86
C ILE A 148 18.25 -15.40 1.90
N ASN A 149 19.14 -15.01 2.82
CA ASN A 149 19.70 -15.89 3.81
C ASN A 149 18.80 -16.03 5.04
N ALA A 150 18.72 -17.23 5.62
CA ALA A 150 17.96 -17.51 6.83
C ALA A 150 18.42 -16.68 8.06
N TRP A 151 19.63 -16.14 8.03
CA TRP A 151 20.24 -15.38 9.11
C TRP A 151 20.07 -13.85 8.94
N ASP A 152 19.56 -13.41 7.80
CA ASP A 152 19.34 -11.99 7.53
C ASP A 152 17.96 -11.56 8.01
N HIS A 153 17.81 -11.53 9.34
CA HIS A 153 16.56 -11.12 9.99
C HIS A 153 16.18 -9.64 9.74
N ASN A 154 17.05 -8.87 9.12
CA ASN A 154 16.81 -7.46 8.81
C ASN A 154 16.29 -7.25 7.39
N LEU A 155 16.39 -8.25 6.51
CA LEU A 155 15.89 -8.15 5.16
C LEU A 155 14.37 -8.35 5.15
N THR A 156 13.65 -7.32 4.78
CA THR A 156 12.18 -7.33 4.70
C THR A 156 11.70 -7.55 3.27
N VAL A 157 10.43 -7.91 3.11
CA VAL A 157 9.80 -8.04 1.79
C VAL A 157 9.85 -6.72 1.01
N GLU A 158 9.59 -5.59 1.68
CA GLU A 158 9.71 -4.25 1.10
C GLU A 158 11.14 -3.96 0.63
N GLN A 159 12.16 -4.33 1.43
CA GLN A 159 13.55 -4.12 1.06
C GLN A 159 13.92 -4.90 -0.20
N VAL A 160 13.47 -6.15 -0.33
CA VAL A 160 13.67 -6.94 -1.56
C VAL A 160 13.03 -6.26 -2.77
N LEU A 161 11.80 -5.77 -2.63
CA LEU A 161 11.10 -5.03 -3.69
C LEU A 161 11.90 -3.78 -4.11
N THR A 162 12.37 -3.02 -3.13
CA THR A 162 13.15 -1.79 -3.35
C THR A 162 14.51 -2.09 -4.00
N ASP A 163 15.21 -3.12 -3.52
CA ASP A 163 16.53 -3.48 -4.03
C ASP A 163 16.46 -3.97 -5.49
N LEU A 164 15.46 -4.78 -5.82
CA LEU A 164 15.23 -5.18 -7.21
C LEU A 164 14.85 -3.99 -8.10
N GLY A 165 13.99 -3.10 -7.62
CA GLY A 165 13.62 -1.87 -8.35
C GLY A 165 14.80 -0.92 -8.59
N ASN A 166 15.79 -0.90 -7.70
CA ASN A 166 16.99 -0.08 -7.82
C ASN A 166 18.08 -0.67 -8.74
N THR A 167 17.88 -1.88 -9.26
CA THR A 167 18.83 -2.46 -10.23
C THR A 167 18.74 -1.74 -11.59
N ALA A 168 19.80 -1.82 -12.38
CA ALA A 168 19.78 -1.28 -13.74
C ALA A 168 18.70 -1.99 -14.58
N ARG A 169 17.62 -1.33 -14.91
CA ARG A 169 16.40 -1.85 -15.55
C ARG A 169 15.51 -2.70 -14.64
N GLY A 170 15.66 -2.58 -13.32
CA GLY A 170 14.76 -3.23 -12.37
C GLY A 170 13.31 -2.76 -12.54
N PRO A 171 12.35 -3.51 -12.00
CA PRO A 171 10.95 -3.19 -12.14
C PRO A 171 10.60 -1.89 -11.38
N GLU A 172 9.88 -1.01 -12.04
CA GLU A 172 9.16 0.06 -11.35
C GLU A 172 7.86 -0.49 -10.77
N TRP A 173 7.39 0.10 -9.68
CA TRP A 173 6.19 -0.38 -9.00
C TRP A 173 5.40 0.75 -8.34
N TYR A 174 4.12 0.51 -8.16
CA TYR A 174 3.24 1.35 -7.32
C TYR A 174 2.05 0.52 -6.83
N VAL A 175 1.40 0.97 -5.76
CA VAL A 175 0.16 0.35 -5.29
C VAL A 175 -1.03 1.10 -5.87
N GLN A 176 -1.90 0.40 -6.56
CA GLN A 176 -3.11 0.93 -7.16
C GLN A 176 -4.34 0.51 -6.37
N ALA A 177 -5.14 1.48 -5.96
CA ALA A 177 -6.49 1.24 -5.46
C ALA A 177 -7.48 1.26 -6.64
N THR A 178 -8.27 0.19 -6.78
CA THR A 178 -9.24 0.03 -7.88
C THR A 178 -10.55 -0.59 -7.37
N GLY A 179 -11.45 -0.93 -8.27
CA GLY A 179 -12.74 -1.53 -7.93
C GLY A 179 -13.82 -0.50 -7.66
N THR A 180 -14.77 -0.85 -6.82
CA THR A 180 -15.87 0.02 -6.41
C THR A 180 -15.80 0.32 -4.92
N LEU A 181 -16.62 1.27 -4.46
CA LEU A 181 -16.70 1.59 -3.04
C LEU A 181 -17.08 0.37 -2.17
N ASP A 182 -17.96 -0.50 -2.69
CA ASP A 182 -18.39 -1.71 -1.97
C ASP A 182 -17.34 -2.83 -2.00
N HIS A 183 -16.45 -2.82 -3.00
CA HIS A 183 -15.42 -3.83 -3.23
C HIS A 183 -14.11 -3.16 -3.69
N PRO A 184 -13.44 -2.42 -2.82
CA PRO A 184 -12.13 -1.86 -3.15
C PRO A 184 -11.09 -2.97 -3.25
N THR A 185 -10.19 -2.85 -4.21
CA THR A 185 -9.07 -3.78 -4.40
C THR A 185 -7.75 -3.04 -4.38
N ARG A 186 -6.72 -3.72 -3.90
CA ARG A 186 -5.34 -3.21 -3.77
C ARG A 186 -4.45 -4.03 -4.68
N THR A 187 -3.76 -3.40 -5.60
CA THR A 187 -2.92 -4.13 -6.55
C THR A 187 -1.53 -3.53 -6.56
N LEU A 188 -0.51 -4.37 -6.34
CA LEU A 188 0.87 -3.99 -6.62
C LEU A 188 1.10 -4.11 -8.13
N VAL A 189 1.19 -3.00 -8.82
CA VAL A 189 1.48 -2.97 -10.25
C VAL A 189 2.98 -2.98 -10.44
N LEU A 190 3.47 -3.90 -11.27
CA LEU A 190 4.88 -4.01 -11.66
C LEU A 190 5.02 -3.71 -13.14
N GLY A 191 6.05 -2.99 -13.53
CA GLY A 191 6.35 -2.69 -14.93
C GLY A 191 7.78 -2.23 -15.13
N ASP A 192 8.32 -2.37 -16.33
CA ASP A 192 9.71 -2.04 -16.61
C ASP A 192 9.99 -0.52 -16.73
N ARG A 193 8.97 0.31 -16.95
CA ARG A 193 9.05 1.77 -17.03
C ARG A 193 7.67 2.42 -16.84
N LEU A 194 7.13 2.36 -15.64
CA LEU A 194 5.80 2.91 -15.37
C LEU A 194 5.74 4.44 -15.47
N GLY A 195 6.82 5.13 -15.08
CA GLY A 195 6.88 6.59 -15.12
C GLY A 195 7.12 7.21 -16.50
N ALA A 196 7.48 6.41 -17.52
CA ALA A 196 7.87 6.93 -18.85
C ALA A 196 6.76 6.85 -19.90
N THR A 197 5.70 6.08 -19.69
CA THR A 197 4.71 5.75 -20.73
C THR A 197 3.26 5.93 -20.34
N ASP A 198 2.95 6.21 -19.08
CA ASP A 198 1.57 6.43 -18.65
C ASP A 198 1.26 7.92 -18.47
N PRO A 199 0.60 8.57 -19.47
CA PRO A 199 0.12 9.93 -19.34
C PRO A 199 -1.04 10.05 -18.34
N THR A 200 -1.47 8.97 -17.72
CA THR A 200 -2.46 8.95 -16.65
C THR A 200 -1.86 9.17 -15.26
N VAL A 201 -0.57 9.50 -15.14
CA VAL A 201 -0.08 10.20 -13.95
C VAL A 201 -0.85 11.52 -13.90
N LEU A 202 -1.88 11.49 -13.11
CA LEU A 202 -2.87 12.53 -12.98
C LEU A 202 -2.19 13.77 -12.42
N GLU A 203 -2.00 14.79 -13.27
CA GLU A 203 -1.82 16.17 -12.79
C GLU A 203 -3.14 16.57 -12.11
N TYR A 204 -3.09 16.77 -10.80
CA TYR A 204 -4.17 17.33 -9.99
C TYR A 204 -3.91 18.80 -9.64
#